data_c450d31f091f2ca7836e7c88584cb741
#
_entry.id   c450d31f091f2ca7836e7c88584cb741
#
_cell.length_a   1.000
_cell.length_b   1.000
_cell.length_c   1.000
_cell.angle_alpha   90.00
_cell.angle_beta   90.00
_cell.angle_gamma   90.00
#
_symmetry.space_group_name_H-M   'P 1'
#
loop_
_entity.id
_entity.type
_entity.pdbx_description
1 polymer ?
#
loop_
_entity_poly.entity_id
_entity_poly.type
_entity_poly.pdbx_seq_one_letter_code
_entity_poly.pdbx_strand_id
1 'polypeptide(L)'
;MKNIFGIGIFTLFLRTTPLYILAVFLIAANSYADTQESAMVVIAFPSTSESTISRSSLRAIFGMRLSKWPANTPVKVFVMKDDAPEHGAFSKRLLQVFPHQLRLAWDRQVFSGQGQYPEQVASAQEMLSKIASMPGAIGYIKSSEVTNNVRILQIR
;
A
#
# COMPACT_ATOMS: atom_id res chain seq x y z
N MET A 1 57.45 -5.34 -56.94
CA MET A 1 57.30 -6.45 -55.96
C MET A 1 56.11 -6.07 -55.10
N LYS A 2 55.13 -6.97 -55.06
CA LYS A 2 53.76 -6.73 -54.64
C LYS A 2 53.59 -6.79 -53.12
N ASN A 3 52.95 -5.76 -52.56
CA ASN A 3 52.46 -5.77 -51.17
C ASN A 3 51.18 -6.59 -51.08
N ILE A 4 51.24 -7.68 -50.31
CA ILE A 4 50.10 -8.45 -49.88
C ILE A 4 50.18 -8.56 -48.36
N PHE A 5 49.62 -7.61 -47.65
CA PHE A 5 49.28 -7.78 -46.24
C PHE A 5 48.19 -6.73 -45.89
N GLY A 6 46.97 -7.17 -45.70
CA GLY A 6 45.94 -6.26 -45.22
C GLY A 6 44.48 -6.66 -45.41
N ILE A 7 44.14 -7.94 -45.42
CA ILE A 7 42.70 -8.38 -45.54
C ILE A 7 42.37 -9.47 -44.51
N GLY A 8 42.96 -9.52 -43.35
CA GLY A 8 42.73 -10.61 -42.39
C GLY A 8 42.08 -10.24 -41.07
N ILE A 9 41.98 -8.97 -40.74
CA ILE A 9 41.57 -8.56 -39.36
C ILE A 9 40.17 -7.97 -39.31
N PHE A 10 39.61 -7.56 -40.46
CA PHE A 10 38.30 -6.87 -40.45
C PHE A 10 37.09 -7.79 -40.44
N THR A 11 37.27 -9.08 -40.77
CA THR A 11 36.16 -10.06 -40.80
C THR A 11 35.90 -10.76 -39.47
N LEU A 12 36.78 -10.64 -38.50
CA LEU A 12 36.59 -11.30 -37.18
C LEU A 12 35.77 -10.48 -36.19
N PHE A 13 35.65 -9.16 -36.40
CA PHE A 13 34.86 -8.28 -35.48
C PHE A 13 33.36 -8.26 -35.79
N LEU A 14 32.92 -8.75 -36.93
CA LEU A 14 31.51 -8.66 -37.34
C LEU A 14 30.65 -9.85 -36.91
N ARG A 15 31.26 -10.89 -36.32
CA ARG A 15 30.55 -12.13 -35.95
C ARG A 15 30.20 -12.26 -34.46
N THR A 16 30.77 -11.40 -33.61
CA THR A 16 30.55 -11.51 -32.16
C THR A 16 29.62 -10.45 -31.59
N THR A 17 29.31 -9.39 -32.34
CA THR A 17 28.46 -8.27 -31.87
C THR A 17 26.98 -8.62 -31.64
N PRO A 18 26.31 -9.54 -32.41
CA PRO A 18 24.90 -9.81 -32.14
C PRO A 18 24.67 -10.60 -30.85
N LEU A 19 25.68 -11.37 -30.38
CA LEU A 19 25.54 -12.18 -29.19
C LEU A 19 25.61 -11.32 -27.89
N TYR A 20 26.43 -10.27 -27.89
CA TYR A 20 26.53 -9.34 -26.76
C TYR A 20 25.30 -8.44 -26.61
N ILE A 21 24.72 -8.00 -27.73
CA ILE A 21 23.51 -7.17 -27.71
C ILE A 21 22.32 -7.98 -27.18
N LEU A 22 22.21 -9.25 -27.54
CA LEU A 22 21.16 -10.15 -27.04
C LEU A 22 21.30 -10.41 -25.53
N ALA A 23 22.54 -10.60 -25.03
CA ALA A 23 22.80 -10.82 -23.61
C ALA A 23 22.48 -9.59 -22.74
N VAL A 24 22.77 -8.39 -23.23
CA VAL A 24 22.46 -7.13 -22.52
C VAL A 24 20.94 -6.89 -22.48
N PHE A 25 20.20 -7.27 -23.54
CA PHE A 25 18.73 -7.15 -23.55
C PHE A 25 18.05 -8.14 -22.61
N LEU A 26 18.60 -9.35 -22.40
CA LEU A 26 18.06 -10.31 -21.43
C LEU A 26 18.27 -9.89 -19.98
N ILE A 27 19.36 -9.16 -19.68
CA ILE A 27 19.63 -8.66 -18.31
C ILE A 27 18.70 -7.49 -17.97
N ALA A 28 18.38 -6.64 -18.94
CA ALA A 28 17.47 -5.51 -18.74
C ALA A 28 16.00 -5.94 -18.50
N ALA A 29 15.57 -7.09 -19.03
CA ALA A 29 14.21 -7.58 -18.87
C ALA A 29 13.90 -8.09 -17.44
N ASN A 30 14.90 -8.48 -16.66
CA ASN A 30 14.72 -8.94 -15.28
C ASN A 30 14.61 -7.81 -14.24
N SER A 31 14.89 -6.55 -14.61
CA SER A 31 14.86 -5.42 -13.68
C SER A 31 13.47 -4.78 -13.53
N TYR A 32 12.48 -5.18 -14.32
CA TYR A 32 11.12 -4.64 -14.26
C TYR A 32 10.13 -5.49 -13.45
N ALA A 33 10.58 -6.60 -12.86
CA ALA A 33 9.70 -7.57 -12.21
C ALA A 33 9.48 -7.32 -10.69
N ASP A 34 10.11 -6.29 -10.08
CA ASP A 34 10.14 -6.22 -8.61
C ASP A 34 9.60 -4.92 -8.01
N THR A 35 8.54 -4.36 -8.58
CA THR A 35 7.81 -3.27 -7.93
C THR A 35 6.30 -3.46 -7.98
N GLN A 36 5.83 -4.67 -7.82
CA GLN A 36 4.48 -4.91 -7.33
C GLN A 36 4.50 -4.75 -5.80
N GLU A 37 4.83 -3.54 -5.33
CA GLU A 37 4.53 -3.17 -3.95
C GLU A 37 3.03 -3.38 -3.77
N SER A 38 2.68 -4.44 -3.02
CA SER A 38 1.29 -4.88 -2.85
C SER A 38 0.41 -3.69 -2.52
N ALA A 39 -0.62 -3.45 -3.33
CA ALA A 39 -1.51 -2.33 -3.14
C ALA A 39 -2.12 -2.36 -1.73
N MET A 40 -2.18 -1.22 -1.06
CA MET A 40 -2.90 -1.10 0.21
C MET A 40 -4.39 -1.14 -0.06
N VAL A 41 -5.13 -1.85 0.78
CA VAL A 41 -6.59 -1.92 0.74
C VAL A 41 -7.19 -1.58 2.10
N VAL A 42 -8.39 -1.02 2.08
CA VAL A 42 -9.18 -0.78 3.30
C VAL A 42 -10.01 -2.00 3.59
N ILE A 43 -9.96 -2.46 4.84
CA ILE A 43 -10.74 -3.60 5.32
C ILE A 43 -11.65 -3.18 6.47
N ALA A 44 -12.81 -3.81 6.55
CA ALA A 44 -13.80 -3.59 7.59
C ALA A 44 -14.35 -4.91 8.13
N PHE A 45 -15.09 -4.82 9.22
CA PHE A 45 -15.79 -5.95 9.81
C PHE A 45 -16.67 -6.67 8.75
N PRO A 46 -16.73 -8.02 8.73
CA PRO A 46 -17.38 -8.80 7.66
C PRO A 46 -18.82 -8.40 7.36
N SER A 47 -19.61 -8.09 8.40
CA SER A 47 -21.03 -7.71 8.25
C SER A 47 -21.25 -6.20 8.10
N THR A 48 -20.20 -5.41 7.83
CA THR A 48 -20.37 -4.00 7.48
C THR A 48 -21.22 -3.87 6.22
N SER A 49 -22.27 -3.04 6.26
CA SER A 49 -23.22 -2.88 5.13
C SER A 49 -22.59 -2.21 3.92
N GLU A 50 -21.65 -1.32 4.15
CA GLU A 50 -20.94 -0.57 3.12
C GLU A 50 -19.99 -1.48 2.35
N SER A 51 -20.05 -1.43 1.02
CA SER A 51 -19.08 -2.03 0.12
C SER A 51 -18.15 -0.98 -0.50
N THR A 52 -18.56 0.29 -0.46
CA THR A 52 -17.83 1.44 -0.99
C THR A 52 -17.74 2.55 0.04
N ILE A 53 -16.64 3.31 0.00
CA ILE A 53 -16.43 4.46 0.86
C ILE A 53 -15.81 5.62 0.07
N SER A 54 -16.27 6.84 0.30
CA SER A 54 -15.62 7.99 -0.31
C SER A 54 -14.29 8.30 0.38
N ARG A 55 -13.31 8.82 -0.37
CA ARG A 55 -12.03 9.22 0.22
C ARG A 55 -12.21 10.28 1.31
N SER A 56 -13.18 11.19 1.19
CA SER A 56 -13.50 12.17 2.21
C SER A 56 -14.02 11.53 3.51
N SER A 57 -14.91 10.54 3.41
CA SER A 57 -15.37 9.77 4.57
C SER A 57 -14.25 8.97 5.20
N LEU A 58 -13.39 8.35 4.37
CA LEU A 58 -12.22 7.61 4.85
C LEU A 58 -11.27 8.52 5.65
N ARG A 59 -10.97 9.72 5.13
CA ARG A 59 -10.17 10.72 5.86
C ARG A 59 -10.84 11.17 7.15
N ALA A 60 -12.16 11.32 7.15
CA ALA A 60 -12.89 11.71 8.35
C ALA A 60 -12.86 10.62 9.42
N ILE A 61 -13.00 9.35 9.03
CA ILE A 61 -12.90 8.19 9.92
C ILE A 61 -11.49 8.09 10.50
N PHE A 62 -10.46 7.97 9.67
CA PHE A 62 -9.08 7.83 10.13
C PHE A 62 -8.53 9.09 10.80
N GLY A 63 -9.11 10.26 10.53
CA GLY A 63 -8.85 11.49 11.26
C GLY A 63 -9.64 11.63 12.56
N MET A 64 -10.37 10.58 13.00
CA MET A 64 -11.19 10.53 14.21
C MET A 64 -12.31 11.59 14.27
N ARG A 65 -12.75 12.10 13.11
CA ARG A 65 -13.82 13.11 13.01
C ARG A 65 -15.19 12.50 12.70
N LEU A 66 -15.22 11.29 12.15
CA LEU A 66 -16.43 10.52 11.90
C LEU A 66 -16.38 9.24 12.75
N SER A 67 -17.22 9.19 13.77
CA SER A 67 -17.21 8.16 14.80
C SER A 67 -18.33 7.11 14.63
N LYS A 68 -19.17 7.23 13.59
CA LYS A 68 -20.26 6.31 13.34
C LYS A 68 -20.41 5.98 11.86
N TRP A 69 -20.75 4.75 11.58
CA TRP A 69 -21.20 4.30 10.27
C TRP A 69 -22.60 4.85 9.97
N PRO A 70 -23.07 4.86 8.68
CA PRO A 70 -24.42 5.29 8.31
C PRO A 70 -25.52 4.55 9.09
N ALA A 71 -25.31 3.28 9.42
CA ALA A 71 -26.20 2.46 10.25
C ALA A 71 -26.14 2.79 11.75
N ASN A 72 -25.54 3.92 12.14
CA ASN A 72 -25.35 4.37 13.53
C ASN A 72 -24.46 3.44 14.41
N THR A 73 -23.79 2.46 13.81
CA THR A 73 -22.80 1.62 14.50
C THR A 73 -21.53 2.43 14.79
N PRO A 74 -20.96 2.39 16.00
CA PRO A 74 -19.71 3.07 16.30
C PRO A 74 -18.56 2.57 15.41
N VAL A 75 -17.76 3.49 14.89
CA VAL A 75 -16.53 3.15 14.14
C VAL A 75 -15.40 2.88 15.14
N LYS A 76 -14.70 1.77 14.95
CA LYS A 76 -13.47 1.41 15.67
C LYS A 76 -12.30 1.41 14.70
N VAL A 77 -11.41 2.38 14.85
CA VAL A 77 -10.30 2.59 13.91
C VAL A 77 -9.06 1.89 14.43
N PHE A 78 -8.49 1.01 13.60
CA PHE A 78 -7.22 0.33 13.84
C PHE A 78 -6.16 0.85 12.88
N VAL A 79 -4.96 1.13 13.41
CA VAL A 79 -3.82 1.63 12.64
C VAL A 79 -2.56 0.88 13.04
N MET A 80 -1.61 0.75 12.14
CA MET A 80 -0.26 0.32 12.47
C MET A 80 0.53 1.46 13.12
N LYS A 81 1.69 1.16 13.69
CA LYS A 81 2.58 2.17 14.26
C LYS A 81 2.94 3.23 13.22
N ASP A 82 3.19 4.46 13.67
CA ASP A 82 3.47 5.60 12.79
C ASP A 82 4.70 5.42 11.89
N ASP A 83 5.69 4.66 12.37
CA ASP A 83 6.93 4.32 11.66
C ASP A 83 6.79 3.09 10.75
N ALA A 84 5.65 2.39 10.78
CA ALA A 84 5.41 1.24 9.92
C ALA A 84 5.30 1.66 8.44
N PRO A 85 6.01 0.97 7.53
CA PRO A 85 5.92 1.24 6.08
C PRO A 85 4.49 1.18 5.55
N GLU A 86 3.69 0.26 6.05
CA GLU A 86 2.27 0.10 5.69
C GLU A 86 1.45 1.32 6.09
N HIS A 87 1.71 1.91 7.27
CA HIS A 87 1.04 3.15 7.70
C HIS A 87 1.41 4.31 6.78
N GLY A 88 2.68 4.43 6.42
CA GLY A 88 3.16 5.41 5.45
C GLY A 88 2.52 5.26 4.07
N ALA A 89 2.46 4.03 3.56
CA ALA A 89 1.85 3.72 2.27
C ALA A 89 0.34 4.00 2.26
N PHE A 90 -0.39 3.55 3.27
CA PHE A 90 -1.81 3.81 3.45
C PHE A 90 -2.13 5.31 3.50
N SER A 91 -1.44 6.05 4.38
CA SER A 91 -1.67 7.48 4.57
C SER A 91 -1.45 8.26 3.27
N LYS A 92 -0.33 8.02 2.58
CA LYS A 92 0.02 8.74 1.35
C LYS A 92 -0.84 8.34 0.16
N ARG A 93 -1.09 7.03 -0.05
CA ARG A 93 -1.74 6.52 -1.27
C ARG A 93 -3.27 6.56 -1.17
N LEU A 94 -3.84 6.12 -0.04
CA LEU A 94 -5.29 6.02 0.11
C LEU A 94 -5.90 7.27 0.73
N LEU A 95 -5.31 7.80 1.80
CA LEU A 95 -5.79 9.03 2.42
C LEU A 95 -5.28 10.31 1.72
N GLN A 96 -4.16 10.23 0.97
CA GLN A 96 -3.49 11.38 0.36
C GLN A 96 -3.13 12.45 1.39
N VAL A 97 -2.63 12.02 2.54
CA VAL A 97 -2.08 12.86 3.61
C VAL A 97 -0.76 12.25 4.09
N PHE A 98 0.10 13.07 4.70
CA PHE A 98 1.30 12.52 5.31
C PHE A 98 1.00 11.96 6.71
N PRO A 99 1.72 10.92 7.19
CA PRO A 99 1.50 10.35 8.53
C PRO A 99 1.50 11.38 9.65
N HIS A 100 2.42 12.35 9.65
CA HIS A 100 2.46 13.41 10.67
C HIS A 100 1.22 14.30 10.67
N GLN A 101 0.58 14.52 9.51
CA GLN A 101 -0.68 15.29 9.44
C GLN A 101 -1.84 14.52 10.09
N LEU A 102 -1.83 13.20 9.93
CA LEU A 102 -2.81 12.33 10.56
C LEU A 102 -2.61 12.31 12.10
N ARG A 103 -1.36 12.22 12.56
CA ARG A 103 -1.01 12.34 13.98
C ARG A 103 -1.50 13.68 14.57
N LEU A 104 -1.23 14.80 13.90
CA LEU A 104 -1.73 16.11 14.34
C LEU A 104 -3.26 16.19 14.40
N ALA A 105 -3.97 15.48 13.49
CA ALA A 105 -5.42 15.42 13.55
C ALA A 105 -5.90 14.68 14.80
N TRP A 106 -5.27 13.54 15.15
CA TRP A 106 -5.58 12.79 16.38
C TRP A 106 -5.29 13.61 17.63
N ASP A 107 -4.12 14.26 17.70
CA ASP A 107 -3.74 15.11 18.84
C ASP A 107 -4.79 16.19 19.09
N ARG A 108 -5.28 16.85 18.03
CA ARG A 108 -6.35 17.86 18.18
C ARG A 108 -7.64 17.28 18.74
N GLN A 109 -8.06 16.07 18.30
CA GLN A 109 -9.27 15.42 18.81
C GLN A 109 -9.12 15.05 20.31
N VAL A 110 -7.97 14.53 20.68
CA VAL A 110 -7.70 14.12 22.07
C VAL A 110 -7.55 15.34 22.99
N PHE A 111 -6.75 16.35 22.61
CA PHE A 111 -6.54 17.54 23.44
C PHE A 111 -7.78 18.43 23.57
N SER A 112 -8.70 18.39 22.58
CA SER A 112 -10.00 19.07 22.70
C SER A 112 -11.03 18.28 23.51
N GLY A 113 -10.70 17.06 23.97
CA GLY A 113 -11.63 16.19 24.68
C GLY A 113 -12.75 15.60 23.82
N GLN A 114 -12.65 15.71 22.49
CA GLN A 114 -13.70 15.27 21.55
C GLN A 114 -13.49 13.85 21.00
N GLY A 115 -12.35 13.22 21.27
CA GLY A 115 -12.04 11.92 20.73
C GLY A 115 -10.93 11.18 21.49
N GLN A 116 -10.61 10.01 20.97
CA GLN A 116 -9.52 9.16 21.45
C GLN A 116 -8.57 8.87 20.28
N TYR A 117 -7.36 8.43 20.60
CA TYR A 117 -6.46 7.90 19.56
C TYR A 117 -7.05 6.63 18.94
N PRO A 118 -6.78 6.35 17.67
CA PRO A 118 -7.07 5.05 17.09
C PRO A 118 -6.27 3.96 17.82
N GLU A 119 -6.80 2.74 17.84
CA GLU A 119 -6.10 1.61 18.46
C GLU A 119 -4.93 1.18 17.55
N GLN A 120 -3.72 1.09 18.12
CA GLN A 120 -2.55 0.64 17.38
C GLN A 120 -2.41 -0.86 17.45
N VAL A 121 -2.05 -1.47 16.30
CA VAL A 121 -1.71 -2.88 16.15
C VAL A 121 -0.28 -3.04 15.67
N ALA A 122 0.35 -4.15 16.01
CA ALA A 122 1.75 -4.41 15.72
C ALA A 122 1.99 -5.10 14.36
N SER A 123 0.95 -5.70 13.76
CA SER A 123 1.10 -6.49 12.53
C SER A 123 -0.21 -6.57 11.73
N ALA A 124 -0.10 -6.97 10.46
CA ALA A 124 -1.25 -7.26 9.60
C ALA A 124 -2.11 -8.40 10.16
N GLN A 125 -1.49 -9.40 10.78
CA GLN A 125 -2.20 -10.52 11.40
C GLN A 125 -3.06 -10.05 12.59
N GLU A 126 -2.55 -9.17 13.42
CA GLU A 126 -3.31 -8.56 14.51
C GLU A 126 -4.42 -7.67 13.97
N MET A 127 -4.14 -6.86 12.94
CA MET A 127 -5.14 -6.05 12.23
C MET A 127 -6.31 -6.91 11.75
N LEU A 128 -6.03 -8.01 11.04
CA LEU A 128 -7.06 -8.94 10.57
C LEU A 128 -7.88 -9.52 11.70
N SER A 129 -7.24 -9.97 12.78
CA SER A 129 -7.91 -10.54 13.96
C SER A 129 -8.86 -9.53 14.61
N LYS A 130 -8.41 -8.29 14.82
CA LYS A 130 -9.21 -7.21 15.40
C LYS A 130 -10.39 -6.85 14.50
N ILE A 131 -10.15 -6.66 13.20
CA ILE A 131 -11.19 -6.30 12.24
C ILE A 131 -12.25 -7.41 12.11
N ALA A 132 -11.83 -8.68 12.05
CA ALA A 132 -12.75 -9.81 11.92
C ALA A 132 -13.65 -10.02 13.15
N SER A 133 -13.19 -9.63 14.34
CA SER A 133 -13.89 -9.92 15.60
C SER A 133 -14.73 -8.76 16.14
N MET A 134 -14.51 -7.51 15.69
CA MET A 134 -15.12 -6.33 16.29
C MET A 134 -16.14 -5.65 15.35
N PRO A 135 -17.42 -5.64 15.66
CA PRO A 135 -18.40 -4.86 14.91
C PRO A 135 -18.02 -3.38 14.82
N GLY A 136 -18.13 -2.83 13.61
CA GLY A 136 -17.77 -1.44 13.31
C GLY A 136 -16.28 -1.18 13.11
N ALA A 137 -15.44 -2.21 13.18
CA ALA A 137 -14.00 -2.09 12.97
C ALA A 137 -13.64 -1.75 11.52
N ILE A 138 -12.61 -0.92 11.36
CA ILE A 138 -12.01 -0.54 10.07
C ILE A 138 -10.50 -0.42 10.23
N GLY A 139 -9.75 -0.85 9.22
CA GLY A 139 -8.31 -0.78 9.14
C GLY A 139 -7.81 -0.91 7.71
N TYR A 140 -6.54 -1.23 7.54
CA TYR A 140 -5.91 -1.39 6.24
C TYR A 140 -4.79 -2.43 6.30
N ILE A 141 -4.57 -3.12 5.19
CA ILE A 141 -3.48 -4.09 5.00
C ILE A 141 -3.03 -4.08 3.54
N LYS A 142 -1.99 -4.83 3.22
CA LYS A 142 -1.62 -5.14 1.83
C LYS A 142 -2.65 -6.07 1.21
N SER A 143 -2.95 -5.88 -0.07
CA SER A 143 -3.92 -6.71 -0.80
C SER A 143 -3.54 -8.20 -0.81
N SER A 144 -2.23 -8.50 -0.76
CA SER A 144 -1.71 -9.87 -0.68
C SER A 144 -1.98 -10.58 0.65
N GLU A 145 -2.34 -9.83 1.71
CA GLU A 145 -2.58 -10.35 3.07
C GLU A 145 -4.07 -10.48 3.40
N VAL A 146 -4.95 -10.09 2.47
CA VAL A 146 -6.42 -10.16 2.67
C VAL A 146 -6.88 -11.60 2.83
N THR A 147 -7.75 -11.82 3.80
CA THR A 147 -8.42 -13.10 4.05
C THR A 147 -9.93 -12.98 3.89
N ASN A 148 -10.64 -14.10 3.78
CA ASN A 148 -12.09 -14.12 3.58
C ASN A 148 -12.90 -13.68 4.81
N ASN A 149 -12.22 -13.45 5.95
CA ASN A 149 -12.87 -13.09 7.24
C ASN A 149 -13.07 -11.58 7.39
N VAL A 150 -12.74 -10.77 6.40
CA VAL A 150 -12.90 -9.32 6.43
C VAL A 150 -13.55 -8.84 5.14
N ARG A 151 -14.21 -7.69 5.20
CA ARG A 151 -14.77 -7.03 4.02
C ARG A 151 -13.80 -6.02 3.46
N ILE A 152 -13.52 -6.07 2.17
CA ILE A 152 -12.79 -5.01 1.47
C ILE A 152 -13.77 -3.88 1.13
N LEU A 153 -13.37 -2.62 1.41
CA LEU A 153 -14.10 -1.43 0.99
C LEU A 153 -13.45 -0.82 -0.25
N GLN A 154 -14.25 -0.64 -1.29
CA GLN A 154 -13.82 0.06 -2.50
C GLN A 154 -13.82 1.58 -2.27
N ILE A 155 -12.73 2.27 -2.63
CA ILE A 155 -12.62 3.73 -2.49
C ILE A 155 -13.12 4.39 -3.79
N ARG A 156 -14.02 5.35 -3.65
CA ARG A 156 -14.56 6.15 -4.75
C ARG A 156 -14.27 7.64 -4.58
#